data_fbff29bb9094857c9f47a3a66d67e02b
#
_entry.id   fbff29bb9094857c9f47a3a66d67e02b
#
_cell.length_a   1.000
_cell.length_b   1.000
_cell.length_c   1.000
_cell.angle_alpha   90.00
_cell.angle_beta   90.00
_cell.angle_gamma   90.00
#
_symmetry.space_group_name_H-M   'P 1'
#
loop_
_entity.id
_entity.type
_entity.pdbx_description
1 polymer ?
#
loop_
_entity_poly.entity_id
_entity_poly.type
_entity_poly.pdbx_seq_one_letter_code
_entity_poly.pdbx_strand_id
1 'polypeptide(L)'
;MAEVAIDAMVIPDVMPFWQAVLGYRHVADFLIDPRFEGPTFWFQQMDASRPQRNRIHIDLYVPQDQAQARIDAALAAGGRVVHDADAPEWWTLADPEGNEVDVAPWPDFVER
;
A
#
# COMPACT_ATOMS: atom_id res chain seq x y z
N MET A 1 -1.90 -11.46 -16.14
CA MET A 1 -1.41 -10.69 -14.98
C MET A 1 -2.29 -9.47 -14.79
N ALA A 2 -2.56 -9.12 -13.55
CA ALA A 2 -3.37 -7.94 -13.23
C ALA A 2 -2.48 -6.77 -12.84
N GLU A 3 -2.94 -5.56 -13.15
CA GLU A 3 -2.31 -4.33 -12.70
C GLU A 3 -3.29 -3.55 -11.85
N VAL A 4 -2.77 -2.76 -10.92
CA VAL A 4 -3.55 -1.84 -10.12
C VAL A 4 -3.10 -0.42 -10.46
N ALA A 5 -4.04 0.44 -10.80
CA ALA A 5 -3.77 1.85 -11.03
C ALA A 5 -4.28 2.66 -9.84
N ILE A 6 -3.43 3.52 -9.32
CA ILE A 6 -3.77 4.43 -8.24
C ILE A 6 -3.83 5.84 -8.79
N ASP A 7 -4.98 6.48 -8.63
CA ASP A 7 -5.15 7.87 -9.07
C ASP A 7 -4.45 8.79 -8.09
N ALA A 8 -3.67 9.72 -8.62
CA ALA A 8 -2.94 10.68 -7.78
C ALA A 8 -2.82 12.03 -8.46
N MET A 9 -2.91 13.08 -7.67
CA MET A 9 -2.68 14.44 -8.17
C MET A 9 -1.19 14.76 -8.22
N VAL A 10 -0.43 14.27 -7.24
CA VAL A 10 1.01 14.49 -7.16
C VAL A 10 1.68 13.13 -6.98
N ILE A 11 1.97 12.46 -8.08
CA ILE A 11 2.54 11.10 -8.07
C ILE A 11 3.80 10.99 -7.22
N PRO A 12 4.79 11.92 -7.31
CA PRO A 12 5.99 11.82 -6.47
C PRO A 12 5.71 11.85 -4.96
N ASP A 13 4.55 12.35 -4.53
CA ASP A 13 4.20 12.39 -3.11
C ASP A 13 3.63 11.06 -2.62
N VAL A 14 2.92 10.33 -3.48
CA VAL A 14 2.23 9.10 -3.09
C VAL A 14 3.06 7.84 -3.36
N MET A 15 3.89 7.86 -4.39
CA MET A 15 4.66 6.68 -4.78
C MET A 15 5.57 6.15 -3.67
N PRO A 16 6.29 6.96 -2.90
CA PRO A 16 7.15 6.45 -1.83
C PRO A 16 6.38 5.67 -0.77
N PHE A 17 5.16 6.10 -0.43
CA PHE A 17 4.30 5.37 0.49
C PHE A 17 4.00 3.97 -0.06
N TRP A 18 3.54 3.91 -1.32
CA TRP A 18 3.16 2.63 -1.92
C TRP A 18 4.35 1.70 -2.10
N GLN A 19 5.50 2.23 -2.49
CA GLN A 19 6.72 1.44 -2.56
C GLN A 19 7.07 0.83 -1.20
N ALA A 20 6.97 1.63 -0.15
CA ALA A 20 7.31 1.19 1.21
C ALA A 20 6.32 0.16 1.73
N VAL A 21 5.00 0.41 1.60
CA VAL A 21 4.00 -0.49 2.15
C VAL A 21 3.93 -1.81 1.41
N LEU A 22 4.12 -1.80 0.09
CA LEU A 22 4.12 -3.02 -0.73
C LEU A 22 5.43 -3.80 -0.61
N GLY A 23 6.54 -3.12 -0.32
CA GLY A 23 7.85 -3.71 -0.42
C GLY A 23 8.27 -3.98 -1.86
N TYR A 24 7.76 -3.20 -2.79
CA TYR A 24 8.00 -3.37 -4.22
C TYR A 24 9.20 -2.58 -4.70
N ARG A 25 9.69 -2.95 -5.89
CA ARG A 25 10.76 -2.22 -6.57
C ARG A 25 10.16 -1.18 -7.48
N HIS A 26 10.81 -0.02 -7.52
CA HIS A 26 10.45 1.05 -8.44
C HIS A 26 11.23 0.85 -9.74
N VAL A 27 10.52 0.57 -10.84
CA VAL A 27 11.10 0.36 -12.16
C VAL A 27 10.35 1.23 -13.15
N ALA A 28 11.00 2.24 -13.70
CA ALA A 28 10.38 3.24 -14.58
C ALA A 28 9.16 3.85 -13.89
N ASP A 29 7.96 3.76 -14.48
CA ASP A 29 6.74 4.33 -13.92
C ASP A 29 5.94 3.32 -13.09
N PHE A 30 6.53 2.16 -12.78
CA PHE A 30 5.84 1.05 -12.15
C PHE A 30 6.45 0.68 -10.81
N LEU A 31 5.62 0.11 -9.94
CA LEU A 31 6.06 -0.62 -8.78
C LEU A 31 5.83 -2.09 -9.05
N ILE A 32 6.89 -2.89 -8.94
CA ILE A 32 6.90 -4.29 -9.34
C ILE A 32 7.31 -5.14 -8.15
N ASP A 33 6.55 -6.22 -7.92
CA ASP A 33 6.88 -7.22 -6.91
C ASP A 33 8.21 -7.88 -7.28
N PRO A 34 9.22 -7.86 -6.39
CA PRO A 34 10.51 -8.52 -6.68
C PRO A 34 10.38 -10.01 -6.95
N ARG A 35 9.31 -10.64 -6.47
CA ARG A 35 9.04 -12.07 -6.70
C ARG A 35 8.16 -12.32 -7.90
N PHE A 36 7.63 -11.27 -8.53
CA PHE A 36 6.72 -11.37 -9.67
C PHE A 36 5.46 -12.17 -9.36
N GLU A 37 5.00 -12.15 -8.11
CA GLU A 37 3.81 -12.88 -7.67
C GLU A 37 2.58 -12.00 -7.55
N GLY A 38 2.78 -10.77 -7.09
CA GLY A 38 1.68 -9.82 -6.91
C GLY A 38 1.47 -8.94 -8.14
N PRO A 39 0.38 -8.18 -8.17
CA PRO A 39 0.10 -7.29 -9.30
C PRO A 39 1.08 -6.13 -9.35
N THR A 40 1.34 -5.67 -10.57
CA THR A 40 2.09 -4.44 -10.79
C THR A 40 1.21 -3.24 -10.45
N PHE A 41 1.79 -2.24 -9.81
CA PHE A 41 1.10 -0.98 -9.52
C PHE A 41 1.67 0.13 -10.39
N TRP A 42 0.80 1.04 -10.83
CA TRP A 42 1.22 2.27 -11.48
C TRP A 42 0.30 3.41 -11.04
N PHE A 43 0.66 4.64 -11.40
CA PHE A 43 -0.05 5.80 -10.89
C PHE A 43 -0.60 6.60 -12.07
N GLN A 44 -1.88 6.93 -12.00
CA GLN A 44 -2.55 7.71 -13.01
C GLN A 44 -2.66 9.15 -12.56
N GLN A 45 -2.14 10.06 -13.39
CA GLN A 45 -2.21 11.48 -13.09
C GLN A 45 -3.64 11.97 -13.15
N MET A 46 -4.08 12.62 -12.09
CA MET A 46 -5.41 13.22 -11.98
C MET A 46 -5.30 14.74 -11.94
N ASP A 47 -6.37 15.42 -12.33
CA ASP A 47 -6.46 16.89 -12.31
C ASP A 47 -7.37 17.40 -11.19
N ALA A 48 -8.02 16.51 -10.46
CA ALA A 48 -8.87 16.87 -9.33
C ALA A 48 -8.82 15.77 -8.27
N SER A 49 -8.85 16.17 -7.00
CA SER A 49 -8.88 15.23 -5.89
C SER A 49 -10.25 14.56 -5.80
N ARG A 50 -10.28 13.36 -5.20
CA ARG A 50 -11.52 12.65 -4.97
C ARG A 50 -11.94 12.83 -3.53
N PRO A 51 -13.21 13.21 -3.27
CA PRO A 51 -13.70 13.42 -1.91
C PRO A 51 -14.10 12.13 -1.20
N GLN A 52 -14.20 11.02 -1.93
CA GLN A 52 -14.70 9.75 -1.38
C GLN A 52 -13.55 8.83 -0.98
N ARG A 53 -13.81 8.00 0.04
CA ARG A 53 -12.93 6.89 0.38
C ARG A 53 -12.94 5.84 -0.72
N ASN A 54 -11.95 4.93 -0.66
CA ASN A 54 -11.87 3.80 -1.59
C ASN A 54 -13.15 2.98 -1.59
N ARG A 55 -13.62 2.60 -2.75
CA ARG A 55 -14.72 1.65 -2.91
C ARG A 55 -14.19 0.22 -2.99
N ILE A 56 -12.96 0.06 -3.44
CA ILE A 56 -12.28 -1.22 -3.53
C ILE A 56 -11.20 -1.21 -2.46
N HIS A 57 -11.14 -2.28 -1.68
CA HIS A 57 -10.14 -2.43 -0.64
C HIS A 57 -8.98 -3.25 -1.16
N ILE A 58 -7.77 -2.80 -0.86
CA ILE A 58 -6.58 -3.59 -1.09
C ILE A 58 -6.17 -4.12 0.27
N ASP A 59 -6.16 -5.45 0.41
CA ASP A 59 -5.71 -6.11 1.63
C ASP A 59 -4.33 -6.69 1.36
N LEU A 60 -3.34 -6.17 2.07
CA LEU A 60 -1.96 -6.57 1.94
C LEU A 60 -1.59 -7.46 3.12
N TYR A 61 -1.17 -8.69 2.83
CA TYR A 61 -0.71 -9.61 3.87
C TYR A 61 0.80 -9.63 3.87
N VAL A 62 1.40 -9.42 5.03
CA VAL A 62 2.84 -9.42 5.19
C VAL A 62 3.24 -10.41 6.27
N PRO A 63 4.44 -11.00 6.20
CA PRO A 63 4.90 -11.89 7.25
C PRO A 63 4.79 -11.23 8.62
N GLN A 64 4.34 -11.99 9.61
CA GLN A 64 4.04 -11.45 10.93
C GLN A 64 5.22 -10.73 11.56
N ASP A 65 6.43 -11.27 11.39
CA ASP A 65 7.66 -10.67 11.93
C ASP A 65 8.11 -9.41 11.19
N GLN A 66 7.48 -9.08 10.06
CA GLN A 66 7.81 -7.91 9.25
C GLN A 66 6.73 -6.84 9.29
N ALA A 67 5.56 -7.14 9.87
CA ALA A 67 4.39 -6.26 9.75
C ALA A 67 4.66 -4.87 10.35
N GLN A 68 5.21 -4.81 11.56
CA GLN A 68 5.46 -3.53 12.21
C GLN A 68 6.49 -2.69 11.43
N ALA A 69 7.56 -3.33 10.98
CA ALA A 69 8.60 -2.62 10.20
C ALA A 69 8.03 -2.08 8.88
N ARG A 70 7.13 -2.83 8.26
CA ARG A 70 6.48 -2.43 7.01
C ARG A 70 5.60 -1.20 7.22
N ILE A 71 4.83 -1.22 8.31
CA ILE A 71 3.98 -0.09 8.68
C ILE A 71 4.83 1.13 9.00
N ASP A 72 5.89 0.97 9.79
CA ASP A 72 6.77 2.07 10.14
C ASP A 72 7.40 2.70 8.91
N ALA A 73 7.81 1.87 7.94
CA ALA A 73 8.38 2.37 6.68
C ALA A 73 7.35 3.16 5.87
N ALA A 74 6.11 2.68 5.83
CA ALA A 74 5.03 3.37 5.11
C ALA A 74 4.72 4.74 5.75
N LEU A 75 4.69 4.81 7.08
CA LEU A 75 4.46 6.06 7.78
C LEU A 75 5.61 7.04 7.58
N ALA A 76 6.86 6.53 7.61
CA ALA A 76 8.02 7.37 7.34
C ALA A 76 8.02 7.91 5.91
N ALA A 77 7.39 7.20 4.98
CA ALA A 77 7.30 7.60 3.56
C ALA A 77 6.10 8.52 3.27
N GLY A 78 5.45 9.05 4.30
CA GLY A 78 4.36 10.02 4.14
C GLY A 78 2.97 9.50 4.41
N GLY A 79 2.84 8.24 4.78
CA GLY A 79 1.54 7.65 5.11
C GLY A 79 1.02 8.09 6.48
N ARG A 80 -0.24 7.77 6.73
CA ARG A 80 -0.85 7.98 8.05
C ARG A 80 -1.73 6.80 8.41
N VAL A 81 -1.94 6.60 9.71
CA VAL A 81 -2.86 5.60 10.21
C VAL A 81 -4.28 6.13 10.13
N VAL A 82 -5.16 5.38 9.47
CA VAL A 82 -6.60 5.68 9.41
C VAL A 82 -7.33 4.91 10.49
N HIS A 83 -6.95 3.65 10.73
CA HIS A 83 -7.58 2.79 11.72
C HIS A 83 -6.55 1.81 12.26
N ASP A 84 -6.46 1.73 13.59
CA ASP A 84 -5.57 0.79 14.27
C ASP A 84 -6.23 0.16 15.52
N ALA A 85 -7.54 0.31 15.68
CA ALA A 85 -8.25 -0.19 16.85
C ALA A 85 -8.20 -1.73 16.96
N ASP A 86 -7.97 -2.42 15.84
CA ASP A 86 -7.88 -3.87 15.80
C ASP A 86 -6.45 -4.37 15.67
N ALA A 87 -5.46 -3.47 15.80
CA ALA A 87 -4.07 -3.88 15.74
C ALA A 87 -3.74 -4.84 16.89
N PRO A 88 -2.89 -5.85 16.67
CA PRO A 88 -2.10 -6.11 15.48
C PRO A 88 -2.78 -7.00 14.42
N GLU A 89 -4.09 -7.22 14.51
CA GLU A 89 -4.78 -8.07 13.54
C GLU A 89 -4.81 -7.43 12.16
N TRP A 90 -5.02 -6.10 12.12
CA TRP A 90 -4.82 -5.32 10.89
C TRP A 90 -4.74 -3.83 11.20
N TRP A 91 -4.22 -3.09 10.24
CA TRP A 91 -4.18 -1.63 10.24
C TRP A 91 -4.73 -1.13 8.91
N THR A 92 -5.41 0.00 8.90
CA THR A 92 -5.70 0.73 7.67
C THR A 92 -4.80 1.95 7.63
N LEU A 93 -4.01 2.05 6.56
CA LEU A 93 -3.13 3.18 6.31
C LEU A 93 -3.63 3.95 5.09
N ALA A 94 -3.25 5.21 4.99
CA ALA A 94 -3.53 6.03 3.82
C ALA A 94 -2.26 6.70 3.32
N ASP A 95 -2.18 6.88 1.99
CA ASP A 95 -1.13 7.68 1.38
C ASP A 95 -1.42 9.17 1.61
N PRO A 96 -0.51 10.09 1.21
CA PRO A 96 -0.72 11.53 1.43
C PRO A 96 -1.99 12.09 0.79
N GLU A 97 -2.54 11.43 -0.20
CA GLU A 97 -3.78 11.89 -0.87
C GLU A 97 -5.03 11.14 -0.41
N GLY A 98 -4.90 10.26 0.58
CA GLY A 98 -6.03 9.56 1.16
C GLY A 98 -6.37 8.22 0.53
N ASN A 99 -5.57 7.70 -0.39
CA ASN A 99 -5.76 6.35 -0.90
C ASN A 99 -5.37 5.34 0.19
N GLU A 100 -6.26 4.38 0.45
CA GLU A 100 -6.15 3.50 1.61
C GLU A 100 -5.69 2.10 1.24
N VAL A 101 -5.01 1.46 2.19
CA VAL A 101 -4.63 0.05 2.12
C VAL A 101 -4.75 -0.56 3.51
N ASP A 102 -5.25 -1.79 3.57
CA ASP A 102 -5.28 -2.56 4.81
C ASP A 102 -4.05 -3.46 4.85
N VAL A 103 -3.37 -3.48 5.99
CA VAL A 103 -2.19 -4.30 6.20
C VAL A 103 -2.49 -5.27 7.33
N ALA A 104 -2.29 -6.56 7.08
CA ALA A 104 -2.51 -7.61 8.08
C ALA A 104 -1.31 -8.56 8.14
N PRO A 105 -0.97 -9.06 9.33
CA PRO A 105 0.08 -10.08 9.44
C PRO A 105 -0.35 -11.39 8.80
N TRP A 106 0.58 -12.06 8.14
CA TRP A 106 0.35 -13.38 7.60
C TRP A 106 0.72 -14.42 8.65
N PRO A 107 -0.21 -15.23 9.13
CA PRO A 107 0.09 -16.24 10.12
C PRO A 107 1.01 -17.33 9.58
N ASP A 108 1.91 -17.82 10.41
CA ASP A 108 2.89 -18.84 10.02
C ASP A 108 2.26 -20.13 9.54
N PHE A 109 1.05 -20.42 10.03
CA PHE A 109 0.35 -21.66 9.69
C PHE A 109 -0.38 -21.61 8.35
N VAL A 110 -0.39 -20.47 7.68
CA VAL A 110 -1.10 -20.30 6.40
C VAL A 110 -0.21 -20.77 5.28
N GLU A 111 -0.68 -21.74 4.50
CA GLU A 111 0.01 -22.20 3.31
C GLU A 111 -0.14 -21.22 2.16
N ARG A 112 0.90 -21.15 1.36
CA ARG A 112 0.94 -20.24 0.22
C ARG A 112 1.04 -20.94 -1.10
#